data_7baef024ac3d4f2389ed033c3114f263
#
_entry.id   7baef024ac3d4f2389ed033c3114f263
#
_cell.length_a   1.000
_cell.length_b   1.000
_cell.length_c   1.000
_cell.angle_alpha   90.00
_cell.angle_beta   90.00
_cell.angle_gamma   90.00
#
_symmetry.space_group_name_H-M   'P 1'
#
loop_
_entity.id
_entity.type
_entity.pdbx_description
1 polymer ?
#
loop_
_entity_poly.entity_id
_entity_poly.type
_entity_poly.pdbx_seq_one_letter_code
_entity_poly.pdbx_strand_id
1 'polypeptide(L)'
;SLALGTPLKPAAEHRLIGQPIQRMDIPAKVTGEALFVHDMRVPGMLHGRVVRPPYVGADHGDFIGNTLLSVDESSIAHIPGVRAVVVIRDFVGVVAEREEHAEQAMRELRVQWKDWPGLPPLGDLQQALRTNPSTQRRLVDDGDVDAAMAQADQRLSRTYVWPYQMHASIGPSCALALWPPQALAGEARLTVWAGTQSPHVLRADLAKLMGVVDTDIAVVRMEAAGCYGRNGADDVAADAALLARAVGAPVRVQLTREQEHAWEPKSAAQLMDVRGGLNADGT
;
A
#
# COMPACT_ATOMS: atom_id res chain seq x y z
N SER A 1 2.28 -3.23 29.80
CA SER A 1 0.89 -2.78 30.03
C SER A 1 0.91 -1.51 30.86
N LEU A 2 0.25 -0.46 30.40
CA LEU A 2 0.02 0.74 31.19
C LEU A 2 -0.94 0.40 32.34
N ALA A 3 -0.60 0.83 33.56
CA ALA A 3 -1.50 0.67 34.69
C ALA A 3 -2.72 1.58 34.48
N LEU A 4 -3.93 1.03 34.64
CA LEU A 4 -5.16 1.81 34.65
C LEU A 4 -5.07 2.85 35.81
N GLY A 5 -5.31 4.13 35.50
CA GLY A 5 -5.27 5.20 36.48
C GLY A 5 -3.91 5.88 36.64
N THR A 6 -2.93 5.62 35.76
CA THR A 6 -1.68 6.40 35.74
C THR A 6 -2.02 7.89 35.54
N PRO A 7 -1.63 8.79 36.48
CA PRO A 7 -1.95 10.21 36.37
C PRO A 7 -1.21 10.83 35.16
N LEU A 8 -1.91 11.66 34.42
CA LEU A 8 -1.28 12.44 33.36
C LEU A 8 -0.41 13.54 33.97
N LYS A 9 0.72 13.82 33.35
CA LYS A 9 1.59 14.92 33.75
C LYS A 9 0.87 16.26 33.51
N PRO A 10 0.78 17.13 34.53
CA PRO A 10 0.17 18.46 34.34
C PRO A 10 0.86 19.27 33.23
N ALA A 11 0.11 20.07 32.50
CA ALA A 11 0.65 20.89 31.41
C ALA A 11 1.79 21.83 31.88
N ALA A 12 1.71 22.38 33.10
CA ALA A 12 2.75 23.23 33.70
C ALA A 12 4.09 22.50 33.89
N GLU A 13 4.08 21.18 33.91
CA GLU A 13 5.31 20.35 34.08
C GLU A 13 5.84 19.86 32.72
N HIS A 14 5.21 20.19 31.60
CA HIS A 14 5.67 19.82 30.28
C HIS A 14 7.01 20.59 29.99
N ARG A 15 8.00 19.83 29.53
CA ARG A 15 9.33 20.41 29.21
C ARG A 15 9.66 20.36 27.74
N LEU A 16 8.96 19.51 26.98
CA LEU A 16 9.18 19.30 25.54
C LEU A 16 7.96 19.74 24.71
N ILE A 17 6.76 19.44 25.21
CA ILE A 17 5.52 19.83 24.53
C ILE A 17 5.42 21.36 24.49
N GLY A 18 5.18 21.92 23.31
CA GLY A 18 5.11 23.37 23.09
C GLY A 18 6.46 24.07 22.98
N GLN A 19 7.58 23.34 23.02
CA GLN A 19 8.90 23.90 22.80
C GLN A 19 9.39 23.65 21.37
N PRO A 20 10.19 24.57 20.79
CA PRO A 20 10.77 24.41 19.45
C PRO A 20 11.94 23.43 19.49
N ILE A 21 11.65 22.15 19.68
CA ILE A 21 12.67 21.11 19.72
C ILE A 21 13.05 20.71 18.30
N GLN A 22 14.34 20.75 17.99
CA GLN A 22 14.86 20.30 16.70
C GLN A 22 14.68 18.79 16.53
N ARG A 23 14.18 18.36 15.37
CA ARG A 23 14.12 16.94 15.03
C ARG A 23 15.51 16.37 14.83
N MET A 24 15.75 15.19 15.39
CA MET A 24 17.07 14.54 15.37
C MET A 24 17.45 14.00 13.99
N ASP A 25 16.48 13.74 13.13
CA ASP A 25 16.66 13.16 11.79
C ASP A 25 16.94 14.19 10.68
N ILE A 26 16.69 15.48 10.93
CA ILE A 26 16.85 16.55 9.93
C ILE A 26 18.31 16.72 9.47
N PRO A 27 19.32 16.75 10.35
CA PRO A 27 20.71 16.95 9.91
C PRO A 27 21.13 15.89 8.88
N ALA A 28 20.92 14.62 9.16
CA ALA A 28 21.28 13.54 8.24
C ALA A 28 20.53 13.62 6.90
N LYS A 29 19.27 14.09 6.89
CA LYS A 29 18.50 14.29 5.66
C LYS A 29 19.03 15.46 4.83
N VAL A 30 19.44 16.54 5.47
CA VAL A 30 19.96 17.73 4.78
C VAL A 30 21.36 17.49 4.21
N THR A 31 22.20 16.71 4.90
CA THR A 31 23.56 16.38 4.44
C THR A 31 23.61 15.22 3.45
N GLY A 32 22.49 14.51 3.24
CA GLY A 32 22.44 13.33 2.38
C GLY A 32 22.98 12.05 3.04
N GLU A 33 23.19 12.06 4.36
CA GLU A 33 23.62 10.87 5.11
C GLU A 33 22.47 9.91 5.43
N ALA A 34 21.22 10.41 5.37
CA ALA A 34 20.05 9.57 5.61
C ALA A 34 19.86 8.55 4.49
N LEU A 35 19.79 7.28 4.86
CA LEU A 35 19.58 6.19 3.93
C LEU A 35 18.09 5.88 3.78
N PHE A 36 17.57 6.02 2.58
CA PHE A 36 16.20 5.62 2.22
C PHE A 36 16.20 4.20 1.65
N VAL A 37 15.06 3.53 1.71
CA VAL A 37 14.93 2.17 1.17
C VAL A 37 15.31 2.10 -0.33
N HIS A 38 15.05 3.18 -1.08
CA HIS A 38 15.41 3.30 -2.50
C HIS A 38 16.93 3.33 -2.75
N ASP A 39 17.69 3.81 -1.74
CA ASP A 39 19.15 3.97 -1.84
C ASP A 39 19.91 2.72 -1.37
N MET A 40 19.19 1.77 -0.75
CA MET A 40 19.84 0.59 -0.20
C MET A 40 20.54 -0.24 -1.27
N ARG A 41 21.72 -0.68 -0.93
CA ARG A 41 22.54 -1.61 -1.69
C ARG A 41 23.14 -2.64 -0.75
N VAL A 42 22.96 -3.92 -1.07
CA VAL A 42 23.56 -5.03 -0.33
C VAL A 42 24.35 -5.94 -1.28
N PRO A 43 25.37 -6.63 -0.81
CA PRO A 43 26.15 -7.52 -1.67
C PRO A 43 25.28 -8.56 -2.37
N GLY A 44 25.50 -8.72 -3.67
CA GLY A 44 24.74 -9.68 -4.49
C GLY A 44 23.30 -9.30 -4.78
N MET A 45 22.89 -8.05 -4.49
CA MET A 45 21.52 -7.58 -4.73
C MET A 45 21.16 -7.65 -6.22
N LEU A 46 19.97 -8.18 -6.46
CA LEU A 46 19.31 -8.21 -7.75
C LEU A 46 18.11 -7.24 -7.75
N HIS A 47 17.59 -6.97 -8.94
CA HIS A 47 16.45 -6.09 -9.15
C HIS A 47 15.24 -6.89 -9.61
N GLY A 48 14.13 -6.74 -8.90
CA GLY A 48 12.86 -7.38 -9.21
C GLY A 48 11.85 -6.41 -9.76
N ARG A 49 11.00 -6.89 -10.65
CA ARG A 49 9.78 -6.24 -11.13
C ARG A 49 8.64 -7.26 -11.17
N VAL A 50 7.42 -6.80 -11.03
CA VAL A 50 6.22 -7.66 -11.06
C VAL A 50 5.33 -7.27 -12.22
N VAL A 51 4.89 -8.25 -12.99
CA VAL A 51 3.90 -8.07 -14.04
C VAL A 51 2.52 -8.19 -13.40
N ARG A 52 1.81 -7.09 -13.32
CA ARG A 52 0.48 -7.03 -12.72
C ARG A 52 -0.61 -7.35 -13.76
N PRO A 53 -1.67 -8.07 -13.36
CA PRO A 53 -2.81 -8.29 -14.23
C PRO A 53 -3.57 -6.99 -14.49
N PRO A 54 -4.39 -6.91 -15.57
CA PRO A 54 -5.15 -5.71 -15.90
C PRO A 54 -6.38 -5.47 -15.01
N TYR A 55 -6.58 -6.26 -13.97
CA TYR A 55 -7.79 -6.27 -13.14
C TYR A 55 -7.73 -5.30 -11.97
N VAL A 56 -7.40 -4.07 -12.21
CA VAL A 56 -7.36 -3.05 -11.15
C VAL A 56 -8.73 -2.96 -10.46
N GLY A 57 -8.75 -3.24 -9.16
CA GLY A 57 -9.98 -3.25 -8.36
C GLY A 57 -10.76 -4.58 -8.35
N ALA A 58 -10.30 -5.63 -9.04
CA ALA A 58 -10.88 -6.97 -8.94
C ALA A 58 -10.19 -7.75 -7.80
N ASP A 59 -10.74 -7.67 -6.62
CA ASP A 59 -10.18 -8.22 -5.39
C ASP A 59 -10.95 -9.42 -4.82
N HIS A 60 -11.90 -9.96 -5.57
CA HIS A 60 -12.78 -11.05 -5.11
C HIS A 60 -13.25 -11.96 -6.27
N GLY A 61 -13.84 -13.07 -5.88
CA GLY A 61 -14.47 -14.03 -6.81
C GLY A 61 -13.44 -14.79 -7.65
N ASP A 62 -13.79 -15.02 -8.91
CA ASP A 62 -13.02 -15.86 -9.83
C ASP A 62 -11.68 -15.23 -10.28
N PHE A 63 -11.43 -13.99 -9.89
CA PHE A 63 -10.21 -13.25 -10.22
C PHE A 63 -9.12 -13.31 -9.14
N ILE A 64 -9.29 -14.14 -8.11
CA ILE A 64 -8.28 -14.31 -7.07
C ILE A 64 -7.50 -15.60 -7.29
N GLY A 65 -6.23 -15.48 -7.66
CA GLY A 65 -5.26 -16.57 -7.67
C GLY A 65 -5.45 -17.62 -8.77
N ASN A 66 -6.27 -17.33 -9.81
CA ASN A 66 -6.51 -18.25 -10.92
C ASN A 66 -6.76 -17.55 -12.26
N THR A 67 -6.23 -16.37 -12.47
CA THR A 67 -6.48 -15.55 -13.66
C THR A 67 -5.36 -15.65 -14.69
N LEU A 68 -4.19 -16.09 -14.30
CA LEU A 68 -3.07 -16.32 -15.21
C LEU A 68 -3.36 -17.50 -16.14
N LEU A 69 -3.26 -17.29 -17.44
CA LEU A 69 -3.43 -18.34 -18.46
C LEU A 69 -2.09 -18.87 -18.95
N SER A 70 -1.14 -17.99 -19.29
CA SER A 70 0.19 -18.39 -19.74
C SER A 70 1.23 -17.28 -19.57
N VAL A 71 2.50 -17.70 -19.50
CA VAL A 71 3.66 -16.83 -19.54
C VAL A 71 4.60 -17.34 -20.62
N ASP A 72 5.00 -16.49 -21.54
CA ASP A 72 5.98 -16.80 -22.58
C ASP A 72 7.34 -16.18 -22.21
N GLU A 73 8.14 -16.95 -21.50
CA GLU A 73 9.48 -16.55 -21.06
C GLU A 73 10.43 -16.30 -22.25
N SER A 74 10.18 -16.93 -23.42
CA SER A 74 11.01 -16.74 -24.59
C SER A 74 10.95 -15.31 -25.13
N SER A 75 9.89 -14.58 -24.83
CA SER A 75 9.71 -13.18 -25.25
C SER A 75 10.79 -12.23 -24.74
N ILE A 76 11.44 -12.59 -23.62
CA ILE A 76 12.51 -11.77 -22.99
C ILE A 76 13.88 -12.42 -23.01
N ALA A 77 14.06 -13.52 -23.76
CA ALA A 77 15.33 -14.25 -23.83
C ALA A 77 16.50 -13.42 -24.37
N HIS A 78 16.21 -12.34 -25.10
CA HIS A 78 17.19 -11.42 -25.65
C HIS A 78 17.72 -10.38 -24.66
N ILE A 79 17.06 -10.21 -23.49
CA ILE A 79 17.44 -9.21 -22.49
C ILE A 79 18.58 -9.76 -21.63
N PRO A 80 19.75 -9.10 -21.61
CA PRO A 80 20.88 -9.60 -20.86
C PRO A 80 20.67 -9.51 -19.36
N GLY A 81 21.26 -10.43 -18.61
CA GLY A 81 21.28 -10.40 -17.15
C GLY A 81 19.92 -10.68 -16.49
N VAL A 82 18.90 -11.11 -17.23
CA VAL A 82 17.68 -11.69 -16.62
C VAL A 82 18.06 -13.00 -15.95
N ARG A 83 17.74 -13.14 -14.67
CA ARG A 83 18.11 -14.28 -13.82
C ARG A 83 16.97 -15.26 -13.63
N ALA A 84 15.74 -14.77 -13.57
CA ALA A 84 14.57 -15.62 -13.39
C ALA A 84 13.29 -14.93 -13.85
N VAL A 85 12.36 -15.72 -14.33
CA VAL A 85 10.93 -15.44 -14.35
C VAL A 85 10.29 -16.31 -13.26
N VAL A 86 9.57 -15.70 -12.34
CA VAL A 86 8.99 -16.36 -11.18
C VAL A 86 7.48 -16.34 -11.31
N VAL A 87 6.88 -17.53 -11.39
CA VAL A 87 5.43 -17.69 -11.51
C VAL A 87 4.92 -18.48 -10.31
N ILE A 88 4.06 -17.85 -9.50
CA ILE A 88 3.43 -18.48 -8.33
C ILE A 88 1.93 -18.17 -8.40
N ARG A 89 1.12 -19.10 -8.91
CA ARG A 89 -0.29 -18.86 -9.21
C ARG A 89 -0.43 -17.65 -10.14
N ASP A 90 -1.11 -16.56 -9.70
CA ASP A 90 -1.25 -15.30 -10.45
C ASP A 90 -0.11 -14.31 -10.24
N PHE A 91 0.84 -14.62 -9.37
CA PHE A 91 2.03 -13.79 -9.21
C PHE A 91 3.01 -14.09 -10.34
N VAL A 92 3.39 -13.06 -11.10
CA VAL A 92 4.40 -13.12 -12.16
C VAL A 92 5.43 -12.05 -11.90
N GLY A 93 6.67 -12.45 -11.65
CA GLY A 93 7.77 -11.52 -11.43
C GLY A 93 8.99 -11.84 -12.25
N VAL A 94 9.82 -10.85 -12.50
CA VAL A 94 11.10 -10.99 -13.19
C VAL A 94 12.21 -10.47 -12.28
N VAL A 95 13.37 -11.13 -12.35
CA VAL A 95 14.58 -10.74 -11.60
C VAL A 95 15.74 -10.60 -12.56
N ALA A 96 16.46 -9.50 -12.47
CA ALA A 96 17.63 -9.23 -13.29
C ALA A 96 18.78 -8.62 -12.47
N GLU A 97 19.99 -8.65 -13.04
CA GLU A 97 21.19 -8.06 -12.43
C GLU A 97 21.12 -6.51 -12.40
N ARG A 98 20.43 -5.93 -13.36
CA ARG A 98 20.30 -4.47 -13.53
C ARG A 98 18.85 -4.07 -13.50
N GLU A 99 18.60 -2.90 -12.92
CA GLU A 99 17.24 -2.39 -12.75
C GLU A 99 16.53 -2.15 -14.09
N GLU A 100 17.25 -1.54 -15.03
CA GLU A 100 16.72 -1.28 -16.38
C GLU A 100 16.38 -2.57 -17.14
N HIS A 101 17.15 -3.65 -16.95
CA HIS A 101 16.83 -4.95 -17.57
C HIS A 101 15.61 -5.61 -16.91
N ALA A 102 15.46 -5.47 -15.59
CA ALA A 102 14.25 -5.96 -14.91
C ALA A 102 12.99 -5.20 -15.38
N GLU A 103 13.10 -3.88 -15.57
CA GLU A 103 11.99 -3.06 -16.07
C GLU A 103 11.67 -3.39 -17.54
N GLN A 104 12.66 -3.53 -18.40
CA GLN A 104 12.47 -3.94 -19.77
C GLN A 104 11.81 -5.32 -19.85
N ALA A 105 12.32 -6.28 -19.06
CA ALA A 105 11.76 -7.63 -19.00
C ALA A 105 10.29 -7.62 -18.53
N MET A 106 9.95 -6.83 -17.53
CA MET A 106 8.57 -6.67 -17.07
C MET A 106 7.65 -6.14 -18.18
N ARG A 107 8.12 -5.18 -18.99
CA ARG A 107 7.33 -4.57 -20.08
C ARG A 107 7.18 -5.48 -21.30
N GLU A 108 8.17 -6.30 -21.59
CA GLU A 108 8.22 -7.13 -22.79
C GLU A 108 7.78 -8.59 -22.54
N LEU A 109 7.71 -9.03 -21.30
CA LEU A 109 7.23 -10.37 -20.97
C LEU A 109 5.78 -10.55 -21.42
N ARG A 110 5.58 -11.51 -22.34
CA ARG A 110 4.22 -11.81 -22.80
C ARG A 110 3.50 -12.68 -21.79
N VAL A 111 2.49 -12.10 -21.16
CA VAL A 111 1.63 -12.75 -20.18
C VAL A 111 0.18 -12.70 -20.67
N GLN A 112 -0.49 -13.82 -20.63
CA GLN A 112 -1.91 -13.91 -20.96
C GLN A 112 -2.73 -14.09 -19.68
N TRP A 113 -3.74 -13.25 -19.55
CA TRP A 113 -4.67 -13.25 -18.44
C TRP A 113 -6.09 -13.56 -18.92
N LYS A 114 -6.95 -14.05 -18.04
CA LYS A 114 -8.38 -14.15 -18.33
C LYS A 114 -8.95 -12.79 -18.72
N ASP A 115 -9.93 -12.79 -19.60
CA ASP A 115 -10.64 -11.57 -19.96
C ASP A 115 -11.35 -10.98 -18.73
N TRP A 116 -11.32 -9.67 -18.65
CA TRP A 116 -11.99 -8.92 -17.60
C TRP A 116 -12.90 -7.84 -18.19
N PRO A 117 -14.18 -7.77 -17.76
CA PRO A 117 -15.14 -6.82 -18.33
C PRO A 117 -14.86 -5.35 -17.95
N GLY A 118 -13.89 -5.10 -17.10
CA GLY A 118 -13.56 -3.77 -16.59
C GLY A 118 -14.37 -3.37 -15.36
N LEU A 119 -14.11 -2.17 -14.87
CA LEU A 119 -14.87 -1.55 -13.79
C LEU A 119 -16.25 -1.11 -14.32
N PRO A 120 -17.28 -1.04 -13.45
CA PRO A 120 -18.56 -0.46 -13.83
C PRO A 120 -18.37 1.01 -14.29
N PRO A 121 -19.29 1.55 -15.12
CA PRO A 121 -19.21 2.93 -15.53
C PRO A 121 -19.21 3.89 -14.32
N LEU A 122 -18.16 4.71 -14.19
CA LEU A 122 -18.00 5.70 -13.12
C LEU A 122 -17.97 7.13 -13.65
N GLY A 123 -18.38 7.37 -14.89
CA GLY A 123 -18.38 8.69 -15.54
C GLY A 123 -19.29 9.70 -14.81
N ASP A 124 -20.43 9.26 -14.30
CA ASP A 124 -21.25 10.02 -13.33
C ASP A 124 -21.13 9.34 -11.95
N LEU A 125 -20.18 9.83 -11.16
CA LEU A 125 -19.88 9.25 -9.85
C LEU A 125 -21.08 9.40 -8.89
N GLN A 126 -21.82 10.50 -8.94
CA GLN A 126 -22.97 10.70 -8.06
C GLN A 126 -24.08 9.70 -8.36
N GLN A 127 -24.38 9.50 -9.64
CA GLN A 127 -25.36 8.51 -10.06
C GLN A 127 -24.92 7.10 -9.69
N ALA A 128 -23.66 6.75 -9.96
CA ALA A 128 -23.11 5.44 -9.63
C ALA A 128 -23.25 5.13 -8.13
N LEU A 129 -22.86 6.06 -7.25
CA LEU A 129 -22.95 5.88 -5.80
C LEU A 129 -24.41 5.78 -5.30
N ARG A 130 -25.38 6.41 -5.98
CA ARG A 130 -26.80 6.32 -5.61
C ARG A 130 -27.47 5.04 -6.08
N THR A 131 -27.01 4.47 -7.18
CA THR A 131 -27.65 3.30 -7.83
C THR A 131 -26.99 1.96 -7.54
N ASN A 132 -25.74 1.98 -7.05
CA ASN A 132 -25.06 0.75 -6.67
C ASN A 132 -25.81 0.02 -5.53
N PRO A 133 -25.78 -1.33 -5.52
CA PRO A 133 -26.26 -2.10 -4.38
C PRO A 133 -25.62 -1.61 -3.09
N SER A 134 -26.44 -1.39 -2.07
CA SER A 134 -25.97 -0.80 -0.81
C SER A 134 -26.69 -1.43 0.39
N THR A 135 -26.02 -1.36 1.55
CA THR A 135 -26.61 -1.72 2.84
C THR A 135 -26.79 -0.47 3.67
N GLN A 136 -28.01 -0.26 4.16
CA GLN A 136 -28.30 0.85 5.07
C GLN A 136 -27.86 0.52 6.49
N ARG A 137 -27.19 1.48 7.11
CA ARG A 137 -26.85 1.43 8.55
C ARG A 137 -27.23 2.75 9.19
N ARG A 138 -28.17 2.73 10.12
CA ARG A 138 -28.52 3.89 10.95
C ARG A 138 -27.50 4.00 12.08
N LEU A 139 -26.81 5.11 12.18
CA LEU A 139 -25.78 5.37 13.20
C LEU A 139 -26.35 6.16 14.38
N VAL A 140 -27.20 7.13 14.09
CA VAL A 140 -27.88 7.99 15.08
C VAL A 140 -29.33 8.16 14.66
N ASP A 141 -30.24 8.12 15.61
CA ASP A 141 -31.66 8.37 15.42
C ASP A 141 -32.18 9.01 16.71
N ASP A 142 -32.10 10.33 16.77
CA ASP A 142 -32.45 11.11 17.94
C ASP A 142 -33.34 12.31 17.55
N GLY A 143 -34.48 12.46 18.21
CA GLY A 143 -35.46 13.46 17.90
C GLY A 143 -36.21 13.28 16.58
N ASP A 144 -37.00 14.27 16.19
CA ASP A 144 -37.69 14.35 14.90
C ASP A 144 -37.07 15.45 14.04
N VAL A 145 -36.05 15.04 13.23
CA VAL A 145 -35.33 15.97 12.37
C VAL A 145 -36.23 16.59 11.30
N ASP A 146 -37.21 15.85 10.77
CA ASP A 146 -38.10 16.35 9.72
C ASP A 146 -39.04 17.40 10.26
N ALA A 147 -39.59 17.20 11.46
CA ALA A 147 -40.41 18.17 12.13
C ALA A 147 -39.61 19.45 12.54
N ALA A 148 -38.40 19.28 13.05
CA ALA A 148 -37.51 20.38 13.38
C ALA A 148 -37.14 21.20 12.14
N MET A 149 -36.78 20.54 11.04
CA MET A 149 -36.49 21.18 9.76
C MET A 149 -37.71 21.95 9.20
N ALA A 150 -38.91 21.41 9.38
CA ALA A 150 -40.13 22.08 8.92
C ALA A 150 -40.41 23.38 9.67
N GLN A 151 -39.93 23.55 10.91
CA GLN A 151 -40.12 24.70 11.76
C GLN A 151 -38.95 25.69 11.71
N ALA A 152 -37.78 25.31 11.21
CA ALA A 152 -36.60 26.14 11.15
C ALA A 152 -36.79 27.39 10.28
N ASP A 153 -36.30 28.53 10.75
CA ASP A 153 -36.36 29.82 10.03
C ASP A 153 -35.40 29.85 8.84
N GLN A 154 -34.25 29.23 9.01
CA GLN A 154 -33.25 29.07 7.95
C GLN A 154 -33.00 27.61 7.69
N ARG A 155 -32.92 27.24 6.43
CA ARG A 155 -32.69 25.84 6.00
C ARG A 155 -31.60 25.77 4.96
N LEU A 156 -30.74 24.81 5.09
CA LEU A 156 -29.69 24.55 4.13
C LEU A 156 -29.70 23.06 3.77
N SER A 157 -29.57 22.76 2.47
CA SER A 157 -29.35 21.44 1.96
C SER A 157 -28.19 21.48 0.97
N ARG A 158 -27.24 20.56 1.10
CA ARG A 158 -26.06 20.45 0.23
C ARG A 158 -25.70 19.01 0.01
N THR A 159 -25.22 18.73 -1.18
CA THR A 159 -24.58 17.47 -1.54
C THR A 159 -23.09 17.72 -1.70
N TYR A 160 -22.28 16.96 -1.00
CA TYR A 160 -20.84 16.96 -1.15
C TYR A 160 -20.41 15.68 -1.83
N VAL A 161 -19.51 15.78 -2.80
CA VAL A 161 -18.92 14.67 -3.51
C VAL A 161 -17.45 14.56 -3.14
N TRP A 162 -17.06 13.43 -2.62
CA TRP A 162 -15.67 13.08 -2.34
C TRP A 162 -15.24 12.01 -3.33
N PRO A 163 -14.39 12.31 -4.32
CA PRO A 163 -14.00 11.34 -5.33
C PRO A 163 -13.04 10.29 -4.75
N TYR A 164 -12.79 9.24 -5.51
CA TYR A 164 -11.67 8.34 -5.23
C TYR A 164 -10.36 9.12 -5.18
N GLN A 165 -9.55 8.87 -4.19
CA GLN A 165 -8.28 9.56 -4.02
C GLN A 165 -7.16 8.55 -3.82
N MET A 166 -6.02 8.82 -4.46
CA MET A 166 -4.77 8.12 -4.18
C MET A 166 -3.90 8.97 -3.25
N HIS A 167 -2.98 8.32 -2.56
CA HIS A 167 -2.06 8.99 -1.64
C HIS A 167 -0.85 9.60 -2.38
N ALA A 168 -0.47 9.02 -3.51
CA ALA A 168 0.53 9.51 -4.44
C ALA A 168 1.87 9.86 -3.77
N SER A 169 2.48 8.91 -3.08
CA SER A 169 3.83 9.11 -2.55
C SER A 169 4.78 9.60 -3.66
N ILE A 170 5.67 10.54 -3.32
CA ILE A 170 6.58 11.20 -4.28
C ILE A 170 7.40 10.18 -5.07
N GLY A 171 8.02 9.20 -4.38
CA GLY A 171 8.65 8.05 -5.02
C GLY A 171 7.72 6.84 -5.00
N PRO A 172 7.72 6.00 -6.04
CA PRO A 172 7.00 4.74 -6.03
C PRO A 172 7.45 3.84 -4.89
N SER A 173 6.55 2.99 -4.39
CA SER A 173 6.83 2.04 -3.31
C SER A 173 8.02 1.15 -3.63
N CYS A 174 8.88 0.94 -2.66
CA CYS A 174 10.12 0.18 -2.77
C CYS A 174 10.34 -0.67 -1.51
N ALA A 175 10.81 -1.89 -1.71
CA ALA A 175 11.28 -2.76 -0.65
C ALA A 175 12.47 -3.60 -1.11
N LEU A 176 13.29 -4.01 -0.15
CA LEU A 176 14.36 -4.98 -0.33
C LEU A 176 14.09 -6.19 0.55
N ALA A 177 14.24 -7.39 0.04
CA ALA A 177 14.12 -8.61 0.83
C ALA A 177 15.36 -9.50 0.65
N LEU A 178 15.72 -10.20 1.72
CA LEU A 178 16.75 -11.21 1.75
C LEU A 178 16.18 -12.51 2.33
N TRP A 179 16.23 -13.57 1.53
CA TRP A 179 15.97 -14.93 1.96
C TRP A 179 17.25 -15.74 1.76
N PRO A 180 18.08 -15.89 2.78
CA PRO A 180 19.33 -16.65 2.63
C PRO A 180 19.04 -18.13 2.36
N PRO A 181 19.82 -18.79 1.52
CA PRO A 181 19.68 -20.24 1.25
C PRO A 181 19.75 -21.07 2.54
N GLN A 182 20.52 -20.59 3.50
CA GLN A 182 20.67 -21.20 4.83
C GLN A 182 20.75 -20.09 5.88
N ALA A 183 19.75 -20.01 6.75
CA ALA A 183 19.80 -19.08 7.88
C ALA A 183 20.76 -19.60 8.95
N LEU A 184 21.59 -18.71 9.49
CA LEU A 184 22.44 -19.05 10.63
C LEU A 184 21.59 -19.09 11.90
N ALA A 185 22.05 -19.85 12.89
CA ALA A 185 21.34 -19.96 14.16
C ALA A 185 21.18 -18.58 14.82
N GLY A 186 19.94 -18.21 15.09
CA GLY A 186 19.59 -16.90 15.67
C GLY A 186 19.36 -15.78 14.67
N GLU A 187 19.56 -16.00 13.37
CA GLU A 187 19.22 -15.05 12.33
C GLU A 187 17.80 -15.27 11.79
N ALA A 188 17.18 -14.18 11.34
CA ALA A 188 15.89 -14.26 10.68
C ALA A 188 16.01 -15.02 9.34
N ARG A 189 15.04 -15.87 9.04
CA ARG A 189 14.94 -16.58 7.78
C ARG A 189 14.57 -15.67 6.61
N LEU A 190 13.87 -14.59 6.92
CA LEU A 190 13.53 -13.52 5.97
C LEU A 190 13.81 -12.19 6.63
N THR A 191 14.59 -11.34 5.98
CA THR A 191 14.72 -9.93 6.35
C THR A 191 14.15 -9.07 5.24
N VAL A 192 13.27 -8.12 5.62
CA VAL A 192 12.64 -7.17 4.68
C VAL A 192 12.88 -5.75 5.17
N TRP A 193 13.43 -4.91 4.31
CA TRP A 193 13.54 -3.46 4.49
C TRP A 193 12.46 -2.77 3.66
N ALA A 194 11.56 -2.02 4.30
CA ALA A 194 10.43 -1.38 3.65
C ALA A 194 10.01 -0.10 4.35
N GLY A 195 9.42 0.82 3.60
CA GLY A 195 8.80 2.04 4.12
C GLY A 195 7.41 1.82 4.73
N THR A 196 7.19 0.68 5.37
CA THR A 196 5.88 0.31 5.93
C THR A 196 5.46 1.20 7.08
N GLN A 197 4.17 1.45 7.22
CA GLN A 197 3.57 2.13 8.37
C GLN A 197 3.30 1.18 9.55
N SER A 198 3.19 -0.13 9.28
CA SER A 198 2.80 -1.14 10.26
C SER A 198 3.72 -2.37 10.22
N PRO A 199 4.98 -2.26 10.66
CA PRO A 199 5.97 -3.34 10.51
C PRO A 199 5.55 -4.65 11.20
N HIS A 200 4.81 -4.57 12.30
CA HIS A 200 4.34 -5.78 13.01
C HIS A 200 3.21 -6.50 12.25
N VAL A 201 2.29 -5.75 11.64
CA VAL A 201 1.23 -6.33 10.81
C VAL A 201 1.84 -6.94 9.55
N LEU A 202 2.72 -6.20 8.87
CA LEU A 202 3.45 -6.71 7.71
C LEU A 202 4.22 -7.99 8.03
N ARG A 203 4.88 -8.08 9.17
CA ARG A 203 5.57 -9.29 9.61
C ARG A 203 4.63 -10.49 9.71
N ALA A 204 3.48 -10.31 10.34
CA ALA A 204 2.48 -11.37 10.48
C ALA A 204 1.90 -11.82 9.13
N ASP A 205 1.68 -10.88 8.20
CA ASP A 205 1.17 -11.21 6.87
C ASP A 205 2.23 -11.88 6.00
N LEU A 206 3.48 -11.44 6.08
CA LEU A 206 4.60 -12.12 5.43
C LEU A 206 4.78 -13.55 5.98
N ALA A 207 4.60 -13.77 7.28
CA ALA A 207 4.67 -15.11 7.86
C ALA A 207 3.64 -16.05 7.25
N LYS A 208 2.40 -15.61 7.09
CA LYS A 208 1.34 -16.36 6.40
C LYS A 208 1.69 -16.62 4.94
N LEU A 209 2.13 -15.59 4.21
CA LEU A 209 2.50 -15.68 2.80
C LEU A 209 3.64 -16.68 2.57
N MET A 210 4.66 -16.61 3.42
CA MET A 210 5.87 -17.42 3.28
C MET A 210 5.74 -18.81 3.92
N GLY A 211 4.69 -19.07 4.70
CA GLY A 211 4.48 -20.34 5.40
C GLY A 211 5.51 -20.60 6.50
N VAL A 212 5.90 -19.57 7.25
CA VAL A 212 6.85 -19.64 8.36
C VAL A 212 6.24 -19.00 9.61
N VAL A 213 6.88 -19.17 10.76
CA VAL A 213 6.48 -18.47 11.99
C VAL A 213 6.95 -17.01 11.95
N ASP A 214 6.22 -16.11 12.59
CA ASP A 214 6.50 -14.68 12.52
C ASP A 214 7.85 -14.29 13.16
N THR A 215 8.34 -15.10 14.10
CA THR A 215 9.66 -14.92 14.72
C THR A 215 10.83 -15.17 13.76
N ASP A 216 10.58 -15.87 12.65
CA ASP A 216 11.57 -16.11 11.59
C ASP A 216 11.71 -14.91 10.63
N ILE A 217 10.93 -13.86 10.83
CA ILE A 217 10.90 -12.70 9.96
C ILE A 217 11.34 -11.44 10.70
N ALA A 218 12.31 -10.74 10.15
CA ALA A 218 12.71 -9.40 10.53
C ALA A 218 12.18 -8.37 9.52
N VAL A 219 11.34 -7.45 9.97
CA VAL A 219 10.91 -6.28 9.19
C VAL A 219 11.63 -5.07 9.72
N VAL A 220 12.50 -4.49 8.90
CA VAL A 220 13.27 -3.28 9.20
C VAL A 220 12.54 -2.11 8.54
N ARG A 221 11.91 -1.27 9.36
CA ARG A 221 11.27 -0.05 8.86
C ARG A 221 12.33 0.95 8.42
N MET A 222 12.23 1.38 7.17
CA MET A 222 13.12 2.36 6.56
C MET A 222 12.38 3.67 6.27
N GLU A 223 13.14 4.75 6.11
CA GLU A 223 12.63 5.95 5.47
C GLU A 223 12.31 5.64 3.99
N ALA A 224 11.23 6.21 3.50
CA ALA A 224 10.77 6.07 2.11
C ALA A 224 10.36 7.43 1.55
N ALA A 225 10.10 7.49 0.26
CA ALA A 225 9.84 8.73 -0.48
C ALA A 225 8.42 9.29 -0.25
N GLY A 226 7.90 9.18 0.94
CA GLY A 226 6.60 9.70 1.35
C GLY A 226 5.55 8.61 1.51
N CYS A 227 4.44 9.00 2.11
CA CYS A 227 3.31 8.10 2.38
C CYS A 227 1.97 8.81 2.13
N TYR A 228 1.76 10.00 2.68
CA TYR A 228 0.58 10.87 2.55
C TYR A 228 -0.77 10.21 2.86
N GLY A 229 -0.74 9.15 3.64
CA GLY A 229 -1.87 8.33 4.05
C GLY A 229 -1.47 6.86 4.03
N ARG A 230 -1.50 6.22 2.90
CA ARG A 230 -1.02 4.86 2.71
C ARG A 230 -0.28 4.73 1.36
N ASN A 231 0.79 3.98 1.34
CA ASN A 231 1.49 3.59 0.13
C ASN A 231 1.36 2.08 -0.10
N GLY A 232 1.83 1.59 -1.25
CA GLY A 232 1.89 0.17 -1.57
C GLY A 232 3.13 -0.55 -1.03
N ALA A 233 3.80 -0.01 0.00
CA ALA A 233 5.03 -0.58 0.52
C ALA A 233 4.87 -2.00 1.06
N ASP A 234 3.70 -2.33 1.57
CA ASP A 234 3.40 -3.67 2.08
C ASP A 234 3.30 -4.68 0.93
N ASP A 235 2.69 -4.30 -0.19
CA ASP A 235 2.59 -5.14 -1.40
C ASP A 235 3.97 -5.39 -2.00
N VAL A 236 4.78 -4.34 -2.15
CA VAL A 236 6.14 -4.47 -2.72
C VAL A 236 7.08 -5.22 -1.78
N ALA A 237 6.83 -5.22 -0.47
CA ALA A 237 7.54 -6.05 0.49
C ALA A 237 7.23 -7.54 0.30
N ALA A 238 5.97 -7.87 0.03
CA ALA A 238 5.55 -9.23 -0.31
C ALA A 238 6.17 -9.69 -1.64
N ASP A 239 6.14 -8.84 -2.65
CA ASP A 239 6.77 -9.09 -3.95
C ASP A 239 8.26 -9.39 -3.81
N ALA A 240 8.99 -8.54 -3.08
CA ALA A 240 10.41 -8.70 -2.83
C ALA A 240 10.73 -10.01 -2.08
N ALA A 241 9.91 -10.37 -1.08
CA ALA A 241 10.07 -11.61 -0.32
C ALA A 241 9.89 -12.86 -1.21
N LEU A 242 8.86 -12.88 -2.05
CA LEU A 242 8.61 -13.99 -2.97
C LEU A 242 9.76 -14.16 -3.96
N LEU A 243 10.22 -13.06 -4.55
CA LEU A 243 11.33 -13.07 -5.51
C LEU A 243 12.65 -13.47 -4.85
N ALA A 244 12.97 -12.90 -3.68
CA ALA A 244 14.19 -13.23 -2.95
C ALA A 244 14.26 -14.73 -2.59
N ARG A 245 13.13 -15.32 -2.16
CA ARG A 245 13.05 -16.75 -1.90
C ARG A 245 13.26 -17.58 -3.17
N ALA A 246 12.68 -17.16 -4.28
CA ALA A 246 12.75 -17.90 -5.53
C ALA A 246 14.18 -17.94 -6.09
N VAL A 247 14.95 -16.86 -5.95
CA VAL A 247 16.32 -16.78 -6.51
C VAL A 247 17.43 -17.02 -5.49
N GLY A 248 17.10 -17.11 -4.18
CA GLY A 248 18.07 -17.31 -3.11
C GLY A 248 19.09 -16.17 -2.96
N ALA A 249 18.73 -14.94 -3.33
CA ALA A 249 19.57 -13.75 -3.30
C ALA A 249 18.75 -12.53 -2.82
N PRO A 250 19.41 -11.46 -2.35
CA PRO A 250 18.70 -10.22 -2.03
C PRO A 250 18.04 -9.66 -3.29
N VAL A 251 16.75 -9.29 -3.20
CA VAL A 251 16.01 -8.67 -4.30
C VAL A 251 15.38 -7.37 -3.86
N ARG A 252 15.69 -6.28 -4.56
CA ARG A 252 14.99 -5.01 -4.44
C ARG A 252 13.88 -4.93 -5.47
N VAL A 253 12.67 -4.68 -5.01
CA VAL A 253 11.51 -4.40 -5.88
C VAL A 253 11.11 -2.96 -5.69
N GLN A 254 10.89 -2.26 -6.78
CA GLN A 254 10.33 -0.92 -6.81
C GLN A 254 9.22 -0.90 -7.86
N LEU A 255 8.07 -0.33 -7.53
CA LEU A 255 6.99 -0.13 -8.48
C LEU A 255 7.37 0.93 -9.51
N THR A 256 6.77 0.86 -10.70
CA THR A 256 6.74 2.02 -11.60
C THR A 256 5.70 3.02 -11.12
N ARG A 257 5.73 4.26 -11.64
CA ARG A 257 4.67 5.24 -11.32
C ARG A 257 3.29 4.77 -11.79
N GLU A 258 3.23 4.10 -12.93
CA GLU A 258 1.99 3.50 -13.45
C GLU A 258 1.46 2.42 -12.51
N GLN A 259 2.32 1.55 -12.01
CA GLN A 259 1.95 0.52 -11.04
C GLN A 259 1.49 1.12 -9.70
N GLU A 260 2.22 2.10 -9.18
CA GLU A 260 1.80 2.82 -7.96
C GLU A 260 0.41 3.44 -8.15
N HIS A 261 0.19 4.11 -9.28
CA HIS A 261 -1.09 4.73 -9.60
C HIS A 261 -2.23 3.73 -9.70
N ALA A 262 -1.98 2.58 -10.33
CA ALA A 262 -3.00 1.55 -10.53
C ALA A 262 -3.29 0.75 -9.25
N TRP A 263 -2.27 0.39 -8.48
CA TRP A 263 -2.34 -0.62 -7.40
C TRP A 263 -2.24 -0.05 -5.99
N GLU A 264 -1.86 1.20 -5.81
CA GLU A 264 -1.92 1.85 -4.52
C GLU A 264 -3.34 1.80 -3.95
N PRO A 265 -3.55 1.49 -2.66
CA PRO A 265 -4.86 1.58 -2.03
C PRO A 265 -5.49 2.96 -2.22
N LYS A 266 -6.74 3.00 -2.65
CA LYS A 266 -7.50 4.24 -2.87
C LYS A 266 -8.47 4.49 -1.71
N SER A 267 -8.66 5.77 -1.37
CA SER A 267 -9.79 6.15 -0.52
C SER A 267 -11.09 5.93 -1.28
N ALA A 268 -12.08 5.36 -0.61
CA ALA A 268 -13.40 5.17 -1.20
C ALA A 268 -14.04 6.51 -1.56
N ALA A 269 -14.71 6.56 -2.69
CA ALA A 269 -15.56 7.71 -3.02
C ALA A 269 -16.75 7.77 -2.09
N GLN A 270 -17.21 8.99 -1.75
CA GLN A 270 -18.32 9.24 -0.87
C GLN A 270 -19.26 10.29 -1.46
N LEU A 271 -20.52 10.12 -1.19
CA LEU A 271 -21.57 11.09 -1.49
C LEU A 271 -22.30 11.41 -0.18
N MET A 272 -22.28 12.67 0.22
CA MET A 272 -22.83 13.11 1.50
C MET A 272 -23.93 14.12 1.25
N ASP A 273 -25.18 13.72 1.49
CA ASP A 273 -26.30 14.66 1.53
C ASP A 273 -26.47 15.16 2.95
N VAL A 274 -26.33 16.46 3.13
CA VAL A 274 -26.41 17.12 4.44
C VAL A 274 -27.53 18.15 4.40
N ARG A 275 -28.35 18.13 5.41
CA ARG A 275 -29.36 19.17 5.62
C ARG A 275 -29.34 19.65 7.09
N GLY A 276 -29.57 20.90 7.29
CA GLY A 276 -29.59 21.50 8.60
C GLY A 276 -30.48 22.75 8.62
N GLY A 277 -30.99 23.08 9.78
CA GLY A 277 -31.83 24.28 10.01
C GLY A 277 -31.34 25.05 11.23
N LEU A 278 -31.65 26.33 11.27
CA LEU A 278 -31.43 27.22 12.41
C LEU A 278 -32.72 27.96 12.69
N ASN A 279 -33.01 28.18 13.97
CA ASN A 279 -34.03 29.08 14.42
C ASN A 279 -33.59 30.55 14.28
N ALA A 280 -34.50 31.50 14.48
CA ALA A 280 -34.21 32.92 14.37
C ALA A 280 -33.08 33.39 15.32
N ASP A 281 -32.91 32.73 16.45
CA ASP A 281 -31.88 33.02 17.46
C ASP A 281 -30.52 32.31 17.17
N GLY A 282 -30.44 31.52 16.09
CA GLY A 282 -29.24 30.80 15.69
C GLY A 282 -29.04 29.45 16.36
N THR A 283 -30.04 28.96 17.11
CA THR A 283 -29.99 27.59 17.69
C THR A 283 -30.50 26.54 16.72
#